data_fa1a4b18072c457513e6fb3b1d4154f0
#
_entry.id   fa1a4b18072c457513e6fb3b1d4154f0
#
_cell.length_a   1.000
_cell.length_b   1.000
_cell.length_c   1.000
_cell.angle_alpha   90.00
_cell.angle_beta   90.00
_cell.angle_gamma   90.00
#
_symmetry.space_group_name_H-M   'P 1'
#
loop_
_entity.id
_entity.type
_entity.pdbx_description
1 polymer ?
#
loop_
_entity_poly.entity_id
_entity_poly.type
_entity_poly.pdbx_seq_one_letter_code
_entity_poly.pdbx_strand_id
1 'polypeptide(L)'
;MQIKPVAVLLAFACAAKIHADTARPDSHAPIGVMGDHTHEAGEYMLSYRFMTMEMEGSRSGSDRLTADQIVTSVPNRFFGRPGQPPTLRVVPTEMTMNMHMFGAMYAPSDRVTLMLMANYLDLEMDHLTYQGGMGTNVLGTFTTESSGWSDTTLAGLVELYDTPATKIHATLGVSLPTGSVEERDDILTPTGMRPTVRLPYPMQLGSGTYDPIVGLTYHGNASAWAWGGQWRSTVRTTENDEDYQLGDVHMLTGWLSYMFSPSMSASLRLSYEDEDSISGIDPRIVAPVQTADPDRLGGETTSIAFGVNLLARGALNGWRMAFEYSVPIEQDLNGPQLETDSVLTFGLQKAW
;
A
#
# COMPACT_ATOMS: atom_id res chain seq x y z
N MET A 1 25.05 6.73 23.03
CA MET A 1 25.59 7.94 22.37
C MET A 1 24.45 8.47 21.52
N GLN A 2 23.74 9.48 21.99
CA GLN A 2 22.52 9.99 21.34
C GLN A 2 22.90 10.76 20.06
N ILE A 3 22.45 10.29 18.91
CA ILE A 3 22.55 11.01 17.64
C ILE A 3 21.27 11.84 17.49
N LYS A 4 21.41 13.17 17.59
CA LYS A 4 20.32 14.12 17.32
C LYS A 4 20.04 14.19 15.82
N PRO A 5 18.78 14.21 15.36
CA PRO A 5 18.48 14.42 13.95
C PRO A 5 18.83 15.86 13.56
N VAL A 6 19.71 16.00 12.57
CA VAL A 6 19.99 17.27 11.92
C VAL A 6 18.89 17.50 10.87
N ALA A 7 18.03 18.47 11.14
CA ALA A 7 17.06 18.96 10.16
C ALA A 7 17.81 19.77 9.09
N VAL A 8 17.95 19.22 7.89
CA VAL A 8 18.44 19.97 6.73
C VAL A 8 17.23 20.65 6.08
N LEU A 9 17.03 21.92 6.40
CA LEU A 9 16.13 22.82 5.66
C LEU A 9 16.85 23.25 4.38
N LEU A 10 16.53 22.66 3.24
CA LEU A 10 16.90 23.19 1.93
C LEU A 10 15.87 24.26 1.52
N ALA A 11 16.24 25.52 1.69
CA ALA A 11 15.52 26.66 1.15
C ALA A 11 15.91 26.83 -0.33
N PHE A 12 15.12 26.32 -1.25
CA PHE A 12 15.18 26.68 -2.67
C PHE A 12 14.22 27.85 -2.92
N ALA A 13 14.76 29.06 -2.96
CA ALA A 13 14.08 30.23 -3.50
C ALA A 13 14.36 30.29 -5.02
N CYS A 14 13.52 29.67 -5.83
CA CYS A 14 13.46 29.93 -7.26
C CYS A 14 12.15 30.62 -7.57
N ALA A 15 12.21 31.87 -8.08
CA ALA A 15 11.06 32.58 -8.63
C ALA A 15 10.75 31.97 -10.01
N ALA A 16 9.97 30.89 -10.04
CA ALA A 16 9.44 30.30 -11.26
C ALA A 16 8.06 30.89 -11.55
N LYS A 17 7.78 31.09 -12.83
CA LYS A 17 6.45 31.50 -13.31
C LYS A 17 5.45 30.39 -12.91
N ILE A 18 4.47 30.76 -12.09
CA ILE A 18 3.42 29.86 -11.63
C ILE A 18 2.47 29.59 -12.82
N HIS A 19 2.65 28.46 -13.47
CA HIS A 19 1.71 27.88 -14.41
C HIS A 19 1.42 26.42 -13.99
N ALA A 20 1.15 26.21 -12.72
CA ALA A 20 0.66 24.90 -12.32
C ALA A 20 -0.75 24.70 -12.87
N ASP A 21 -1.04 23.55 -13.46
CA ASP A 21 -2.38 23.12 -13.91
C ASP A 21 -3.36 22.98 -12.72
N THR A 22 -3.48 24.06 -11.96
CA THR A 22 -4.27 24.18 -10.73
C THR A 22 -5.65 24.80 -11.00
N ALA A 23 -6.04 24.87 -12.27
CA ALA A 23 -7.30 25.54 -12.65
C ALA A 23 -8.54 24.82 -12.12
N ARG A 24 -8.48 23.49 -11.92
CA ARG A 24 -9.63 22.64 -11.55
C ARG A 24 -9.30 21.74 -10.35
N PRO A 25 -10.23 21.59 -9.37
CA PRO A 25 -10.04 20.65 -8.24
C PRO A 25 -10.15 19.18 -8.65
N ASP A 26 -10.70 18.89 -9.83
CA ASP A 26 -10.87 17.55 -10.42
C ASP A 26 -9.87 17.27 -11.56
N SER A 27 -8.83 18.10 -11.74
CA SER A 27 -7.71 17.82 -12.68
C SER A 27 -6.83 16.67 -12.21
N HIS A 28 -6.88 16.33 -10.92
CA HIS A 28 -6.25 15.17 -10.34
C HIS A 28 -7.26 14.05 -10.06
N ALA A 29 -6.83 12.81 -10.18
CA ALA A 29 -7.60 11.67 -9.72
C ALA A 29 -7.87 11.74 -8.19
N PRO A 30 -8.76 10.89 -7.65
CA PRO A 30 -8.88 10.66 -6.21
C PRO A 30 -7.53 10.32 -5.59
N ILE A 31 -7.31 10.69 -4.32
CA ILE A 31 -5.98 10.65 -3.69
C ILE A 31 -5.39 9.24 -3.59
N GLY A 32 -6.22 8.19 -3.63
CA GLY A 32 -5.76 6.79 -3.67
C GLY A 32 -5.13 6.36 -5.00
N VAL A 33 -5.22 7.17 -6.06
CA VAL A 33 -4.57 6.89 -7.36
C VAL A 33 -3.16 7.47 -7.36
N MET A 34 -2.17 6.65 -7.66
CA MET A 34 -0.75 7.03 -7.65
C MET A 34 -0.25 7.34 -9.05
N GLY A 35 0.53 8.44 -9.21
CA GLY A 35 1.05 8.82 -10.53
C GLY A 35 -0.06 9.13 -11.53
N ASP A 36 -1.07 9.86 -11.07
CA ASP A 36 -2.32 10.13 -11.79
C ASP A 36 -2.21 11.20 -12.88
N HIS A 37 -1.15 12.01 -12.88
CA HIS A 37 -1.00 13.15 -13.77
C HIS A 37 0.45 13.45 -14.12
N THR A 38 0.66 14.18 -15.22
CA THR A 38 1.93 14.72 -15.69
C THR A 38 1.98 16.23 -15.43
N HIS A 39 3.18 16.81 -15.46
CA HIS A 39 3.47 18.23 -15.28
C HIS A 39 4.05 18.86 -16.54
N GLU A 40 3.92 20.19 -16.71
CA GLU A 40 4.58 20.95 -17.75
C GLU A 40 6.07 21.14 -17.49
N ALA A 41 6.86 21.40 -18.54
CA ALA A 41 8.31 21.56 -18.44
C ALA A 41 8.72 22.60 -17.39
N GLY A 42 9.54 22.18 -16.43
CA GLY A 42 10.06 23.03 -15.34
C GLY A 42 9.19 23.05 -14.09
N GLU A 43 8.02 22.40 -14.08
CA GLU A 43 7.19 22.31 -12.89
C GLU A 43 7.74 21.29 -11.88
N TYR A 44 7.49 21.58 -10.60
CA TYR A 44 7.80 20.73 -9.47
C TYR A 44 6.54 20.51 -8.62
N MET A 45 6.41 19.33 -8.06
CA MET A 45 5.41 19.06 -7.04
C MET A 45 6.04 18.30 -5.86
N LEU A 46 5.66 18.70 -4.65
CA LEU A 46 5.90 17.94 -3.44
C LEU A 46 4.56 17.48 -2.88
N SER A 47 4.52 16.26 -2.38
CA SER A 47 3.33 15.69 -1.77
C SER A 47 3.66 14.94 -0.50
N TYR A 48 2.72 14.99 0.42
CA TYR A 48 2.65 14.13 1.58
C TYR A 48 1.28 13.45 1.58
N ARG A 49 1.28 12.13 1.79
CA ARG A 49 0.04 11.36 2.00
C ARG A 49 0.19 10.55 3.27
N PHE A 50 -0.87 10.48 4.02
CA PHE A 50 -1.04 9.56 5.12
C PHE A 50 -2.15 8.58 4.76
N MET A 51 -1.89 7.30 4.96
CA MET A 51 -2.88 6.24 4.78
C MET A 51 -2.91 5.41 6.05
N THR A 52 -4.11 5.08 6.51
CA THR A 52 -4.33 4.06 7.52
C THR A 52 -5.24 2.98 6.95
N MET A 53 -4.86 1.72 7.16
CA MET A 53 -5.62 0.54 6.78
C MET A 53 -5.92 -0.27 8.03
N GLU A 54 -7.19 -0.57 8.23
CA GLU A 54 -7.68 -1.43 9.31
C GLU A 54 -8.08 -2.79 8.71
N MET A 55 -7.63 -3.84 9.37
CA MET A 55 -7.91 -5.22 8.99
C MET A 55 -8.38 -5.99 10.22
N GLU A 56 -9.52 -6.67 10.14
CA GLU A 56 -10.08 -7.47 11.23
C GLU A 56 -10.76 -8.72 10.68
N GLY A 57 -10.69 -9.81 11.44
CA GLY A 57 -11.28 -11.10 11.06
C GLY A 57 -10.43 -11.86 10.05
N SER A 58 -10.79 -13.12 9.81
CA SER A 58 -10.07 -13.98 8.89
C SER A 58 -10.98 -14.48 7.77
N ARG A 59 -10.45 -14.49 6.54
CA ARG A 59 -11.13 -14.94 5.33
C ARG A 59 -10.25 -15.93 4.56
N SER A 60 -10.86 -16.95 3.94
CA SER A 60 -10.22 -17.88 3.01
C SER A 60 -11.15 -18.08 1.82
N GLY A 61 -10.70 -17.77 0.62
CA GLY A 61 -11.60 -17.52 -0.47
C GLY A 61 -12.54 -16.38 -0.13
N SER A 62 -13.81 -16.53 -0.42
CA SER A 62 -14.88 -15.61 -0.03
C SER A 62 -15.49 -15.88 1.35
N ASP A 63 -15.08 -16.96 2.05
CA ASP A 63 -15.67 -17.40 3.31
C ASP A 63 -14.92 -16.86 4.53
N ARG A 64 -15.67 -16.37 5.52
CA ARG A 64 -15.12 -15.97 6.83
C ARG A 64 -14.85 -17.18 7.70
N LEU A 65 -13.72 -17.17 8.40
CA LEU A 65 -13.30 -18.21 9.33
C LEU A 65 -13.14 -17.65 10.75
N THR A 66 -13.65 -18.39 11.73
CA THR A 66 -13.33 -18.09 13.13
C THR A 66 -11.95 -18.62 13.51
N ALA A 67 -11.32 -18.05 14.54
CA ALA A 67 -10.04 -18.53 15.04
C ALA A 67 -10.10 -20.01 15.46
N ASP A 68 -11.20 -20.48 16.05
CA ASP A 68 -11.41 -21.88 16.42
C ASP A 68 -11.45 -22.81 15.19
N GLN A 69 -12.10 -22.37 14.10
CA GLN A 69 -12.10 -23.12 12.85
C GLN A 69 -10.66 -23.20 12.27
N ILE A 70 -9.92 -22.11 12.27
CA ILE A 70 -8.54 -22.08 11.78
C ILE A 70 -7.68 -23.11 12.53
N VAL A 71 -7.66 -23.07 13.86
CA VAL A 71 -6.77 -23.93 14.66
C VAL A 71 -7.19 -25.40 14.70
N THR A 72 -8.44 -25.72 14.32
CA THR A 72 -8.94 -27.09 14.27
C THR A 72 -8.88 -27.74 12.89
N SER A 73 -8.90 -26.94 11.80
CA SER A 73 -9.02 -27.46 10.45
C SER A 73 -7.87 -27.08 9.51
N VAL A 74 -7.19 -25.95 9.76
CA VAL A 74 -6.16 -25.45 8.82
C VAL A 74 -4.81 -26.11 9.10
N PRO A 75 -4.23 -26.87 8.14
CA PRO A 75 -2.95 -27.54 8.32
C PRO A 75 -1.82 -26.54 8.53
N ASN A 76 -0.87 -26.88 9.40
CA ASN A 76 0.38 -26.15 9.50
C ASN A 76 1.37 -26.67 8.44
N ARG A 77 1.83 -25.78 7.54
CA ARG A 77 2.83 -26.09 6.50
C ARG A 77 4.11 -26.71 7.09
N PHE A 78 4.47 -26.32 8.28
CA PHE A 78 5.71 -26.76 8.93
C PHE A 78 5.55 -28.04 9.76
N PHE A 79 4.38 -28.68 9.73
CA PHE A 79 4.17 -29.94 10.46
C PHE A 79 5.24 -30.99 10.09
N GLY A 80 5.80 -31.64 11.10
CA GLY A 80 6.93 -32.55 10.95
C GLY A 80 8.29 -31.96 11.29
N ARG A 81 8.43 -30.63 11.34
CA ARG A 81 9.59 -29.99 11.93
C ARG A 81 9.52 -30.02 13.47
N PRO A 82 10.64 -30.03 14.19
CA PRO A 82 10.63 -30.04 15.67
C PRO A 82 9.77 -28.92 16.24
N GLY A 83 8.87 -29.26 17.16
CA GLY A 83 8.00 -28.30 17.84
C GLY A 83 6.82 -27.77 17.04
N GLN A 84 6.62 -28.21 15.79
CA GLN A 84 5.52 -27.74 14.94
C GLN A 84 4.28 -28.64 15.08
N PRO A 85 3.12 -28.09 15.46
CA PRO A 85 1.85 -28.81 15.58
C PRO A 85 1.23 -29.11 14.20
N PRO A 86 0.27 -30.06 14.13
CA PRO A 86 -0.36 -30.43 12.85
C PRO A 86 -1.24 -29.34 12.24
N THR A 87 -1.82 -28.47 13.05
CA THR A 87 -2.65 -27.34 12.61
C THR A 87 -2.07 -26.03 13.11
N LEU A 88 -2.56 -24.91 12.59
CA LEU A 88 -2.20 -23.59 13.07
C LEU A 88 -2.59 -23.42 14.55
N ARG A 89 -1.82 -22.64 15.30
CA ARG A 89 -2.04 -22.40 16.74
C ARG A 89 -1.98 -20.95 17.14
N VAL A 90 -1.52 -20.08 16.24
CA VAL A 90 -1.52 -18.64 16.38
C VAL A 90 -2.37 -18.05 15.25
N VAL A 91 -3.28 -17.16 15.60
CA VAL A 91 -4.21 -16.56 14.65
C VAL A 91 -4.13 -15.04 14.80
N PRO A 92 -3.74 -14.30 13.77
CA PRO A 92 -3.93 -12.86 13.71
C PRO A 92 -5.41 -12.51 13.84
N THR A 93 -5.73 -11.51 14.65
CA THR A 93 -7.11 -11.07 14.91
C THR A 93 -7.39 -9.69 14.33
N GLU A 94 -6.42 -8.80 14.43
CA GLU A 94 -6.49 -7.41 13.99
C GLU A 94 -5.12 -6.99 13.46
N MET A 95 -5.10 -6.05 12.48
CA MET A 95 -3.87 -5.38 12.06
C MET A 95 -4.19 -3.95 11.65
N THR A 96 -3.38 -3.02 12.12
CA THR A 96 -3.36 -1.64 11.66
C THR A 96 -2.07 -1.37 10.89
N MET A 97 -2.20 -0.84 9.68
CA MET A 97 -1.07 -0.34 8.89
C MET A 97 -1.19 1.17 8.72
N ASN A 98 -0.23 1.91 9.23
CA ASN A 98 -0.08 3.34 8.98
C ASN A 98 1.07 3.57 7.99
N MET A 99 0.81 4.33 6.92
CA MET A 99 1.80 4.65 5.91
C MET A 99 1.91 6.16 5.70
N HIS A 100 3.13 6.68 5.88
CA HIS A 100 3.49 8.04 5.55
C HIS A 100 4.24 8.05 4.22
N MET A 101 3.64 8.65 3.19
CA MET A 101 4.19 8.68 1.83
C MET A 101 4.69 10.10 1.49
N PHE A 102 5.94 10.21 1.12
CA PHE A 102 6.59 11.45 0.68
C PHE A 102 6.87 11.36 -0.80
N GLY A 103 6.22 12.21 -1.58
CA GLY A 103 6.35 12.24 -3.03
C GLY A 103 7.01 13.52 -3.53
N ALA A 104 7.82 13.40 -4.57
CA ALA A 104 8.35 14.51 -5.34
C ALA A 104 8.19 14.21 -6.83
N MET A 105 7.78 15.23 -7.59
CA MET A 105 7.71 15.17 -9.05
C MET A 105 8.44 16.35 -9.67
N TYR A 106 9.06 16.11 -10.83
CA TYR A 106 9.71 17.12 -11.65
C TYR A 106 9.54 16.81 -13.13
N ALA A 107 9.11 17.78 -13.90
CA ALA A 107 8.98 17.66 -15.35
C ALA A 107 10.20 18.30 -16.09
N PRO A 108 11.18 17.51 -16.55
CA PRO A 108 12.26 18.02 -17.39
C PRO A 108 11.79 18.45 -18.78
N SER A 109 10.60 18.02 -19.21
CA SER A 109 9.96 18.38 -20.47
C SER A 109 8.44 18.19 -20.39
N ASP A 110 7.67 18.74 -21.30
CA ASP A 110 6.22 18.58 -21.38
C ASP A 110 5.79 17.12 -21.61
N ARG A 111 6.72 16.24 -21.98
CA ARG A 111 6.42 14.82 -22.27
C ARG A 111 6.83 13.87 -21.16
N VAL A 112 7.64 14.30 -20.22
CA VAL A 112 8.20 13.42 -19.17
C VAL A 112 8.11 14.10 -17.83
N THR A 113 7.49 13.42 -16.88
CA THR A 113 7.49 13.78 -15.47
C THR A 113 8.20 12.68 -14.69
N LEU A 114 9.24 13.02 -13.97
CA LEU A 114 9.95 12.13 -13.06
C LEU A 114 9.24 12.12 -11.72
N MET A 115 9.10 10.97 -11.10
CA MET A 115 8.47 10.77 -9.80
C MET A 115 9.39 9.97 -8.86
N LEU A 116 9.53 10.47 -7.65
CA LEU A 116 10.14 9.78 -6.52
C LEU A 116 9.08 9.62 -5.42
N MET A 117 9.00 8.45 -4.80
CA MET A 117 8.14 8.21 -3.65
C MET A 117 8.89 7.37 -2.61
N ALA A 118 8.96 7.88 -1.39
CA ALA A 118 9.49 7.20 -0.23
C ALA A 118 8.38 7.01 0.81
N ASN A 119 8.30 5.81 1.39
CA ASN A 119 7.24 5.44 2.31
C ASN A 119 7.84 5.05 3.66
N TYR A 120 7.21 5.48 4.74
CA TYR A 120 7.49 5.01 6.10
C TYR A 120 6.26 4.27 6.60
N LEU A 121 6.46 3.03 7.01
CA LEU A 121 5.43 2.14 7.53
C LEU A 121 5.50 2.08 9.06
N ASP A 122 4.32 1.91 9.66
CA ASP A 122 4.13 1.56 11.06
C ASP A 122 3.03 0.49 11.10
N LEU A 123 3.41 -0.72 11.47
CA LEU A 123 2.60 -1.94 11.42
C LEU A 123 2.41 -2.47 12.82
N GLU A 124 1.17 -2.74 13.20
CA GLU A 124 0.79 -3.37 14.47
C GLU A 124 -0.18 -4.51 14.18
N MET A 125 0.09 -5.71 14.71
CA MET A 125 -0.73 -6.90 14.50
C MET A 125 -0.98 -7.64 15.81
N ASP A 126 -2.25 -7.81 16.15
CA ASP A 126 -2.71 -8.57 17.31
C ASP A 126 -2.91 -10.04 16.98
N HIS A 127 -2.55 -10.90 17.92
CA HIS A 127 -2.59 -12.34 17.77
C HIS A 127 -3.26 -13.04 18.96
N LEU A 128 -3.99 -14.10 18.65
CA LEU A 128 -4.54 -15.05 19.60
C LEU A 128 -3.74 -16.36 19.55
N THR A 129 -3.17 -16.79 20.68
CA THR A 129 -2.43 -18.05 20.79
C THR A 129 -3.25 -19.11 21.50
N TYR A 130 -3.29 -20.31 20.91
CA TYR A 130 -3.92 -21.50 21.48
C TYR A 130 -2.88 -22.40 22.10
N GLN A 131 -3.23 -22.98 23.25
CA GLN A 131 -2.35 -23.83 24.06
C GLN A 131 -2.05 -25.16 23.37
N GLY A 132 -0.77 -25.55 23.36
CA GLY A 132 -0.32 -26.85 22.89
C GLY A 132 -0.56 -27.13 21.41
N GLY A 133 -0.63 -28.40 21.04
CA GLY A 133 -0.70 -28.83 19.63
C GLY A 133 -2.10 -29.04 19.07
N MET A 134 -3.15 -29.03 19.89
CA MET A 134 -4.54 -29.33 19.49
C MET A 134 -5.55 -28.69 20.45
N GLY A 135 -6.82 -28.65 20.01
CA GLY A 135 -7.95 -28.11 20.78
C GLY A 135 -8.07 -26.58 20.68
N THR A 136 -9.05 -26.03 21.39
CA THR A 136 -9.42 -24.60 21.33
C THR A 136 -9.18 -23.88 22.65
N ASN A 137 -8.29 -24.37 23.49
CA ASN A 137 -7.92 -23.69 24.73
C ASN A 137 -7.02 -22.50 24.41
N VAL A 138 -7.51 -21.30 24.68
CA VAL A 138 -6.73 -20.07 24.53
C VAL A 138 -5.65 -20.00 25.59
N LEU A 139 -4.42 -19.71 25.19
CA LEU A 139 -3.30 -19.47 26.09
C LEU A 139 -3.17 -17.98 26.45
N GLY A 140 -3.39 -17.09 25.49
CA GLY A 140 -3.28 -15.65 25.66
C GLY A 140 -3.18 -14.91 24.33
N THR A 141 -2.94 -13.61 24.43
CA THR A 141 -2.75 -12.71 23.28
C THR A 141 -1.37 -12.07 23.33
N PHE A 142 -0.93 -11.55 22.20
CA PHE A 142 0.25 -10.72 22.05
C PHE A 142 0.12 -9.85 20.79
N THR A 143 0.83 -8.75 20.79
CA THR A 143 0.93 -7.83 19.65
C THR A 143 2.34 -7.91 19.10
N THR A 144 2.49 -7.81 17.79
CA THR A 144 3.78 -7.62 17.10
C THR A 144 3.78 -6.28 16.38
N GLU A 145 4.93 -5.61 16.43
CA GLU A 145 5.12 -4.30 15.82
C GLU A 145 6.33 -4.32 14.88
N SER A 146 6.25 -3.58 13.79
CA SER A 146 7.41 -3.24 12.95
C SER A 146 7.23 -1.86 12.34
N SER A 147 8.31 -1.07 12.28
CA SER A 147 8.24 0.27 11.69
C SER A 147 9.57 0.69 11.07
N GLY A 148 9.48 1.42 9.96
CA GLY A 148 10.66 1.90 9.25
C GLY A 148 10.36 2.36 7.83
N TRP A 149 11.42 2.72 7.11
CA TRP A 149 11.32 3.02 5.70
C TRP A 149 11.03 1.75 4.91
N SER A 150 10.06 1.83 4.02
CA SER A 150 9.73 0.80 3.04
C SER A 150 10.49 1.03 1.73
N ASP A 151 10.14 0.25 0.72
CA ASP A 151 10.74 0.38 -0.60
C ASP A 151 10.44 1.74 -1.23
N THR A 152 11.47 2.29 -1.88
CA THR A 152 11.42 3.60 -2.56
C THR A 152 11.10 3.41 -4.02
N THR A 153 10.08 4.10 -4.53
CA THR A 153 9.71 4.06 -5.94
C THR A 153 10.34 5.21 -6.73
N LEU A 154 10.96 4.88 -7.85
CA LEU A 154 11.37 5.81 -8.91
C LEU A 154 10.56 5.51 -10.17
N ALA A 155 9.97 6.52 -10.79
CA ALA A 155 9.22 6.35 -12.03
C ALA A 155 9.35 7.55 -12.96
N GLY A 156 9.15 7.30 -14.25
CA GLY A 156 8.89 8.28 -15.29
C GLY A 156 7.48 8.14 -15.80
N LEU A 157 6.72 9.22 -15.81
CA LEU A 157 5.43 9.32 -16.46
C LEU A 157 5.67 9.94 -17.85
N VAL A 158 5.29 9.19 -18.90
CA VAL A 158 5.51 9.59 -20.28
C VAL A 158 4.18 9.95 -20.93
N GLU A 159 4.03 11.21 -21.27
CA GLU A 159 2.84 11.74 -21.95
C GLU A 159 2.71 11.12 -23.35
N LEU A 160 1.60 10.44 -23.60
CA LEU A 160 1.28 9.81 -24.89
C LEU A 160 0.28 10.65 -25.69
N TYR A 161 -0.66 11.31 -25.00
CA TYR A 161 -1.68 12.14 -25.61
C TYR A 161 -2.12 13.22 -24.62
N ASP A 162 -2.12 14.48 -25.06
CA ASP A 162 -2.55 15.63 -24.27
C ASP A 162 -3.41 16.58 -25.08
N THR A 163 -4.61 16.80 -24.58
CA THR A 163 -5.54 17.85 -25.03
C THR A 163 -6.25 18.45 -23.81
N PRO A 164 -6.89 19.61 -23.93
CA PRO A 164 -7.65 20.19 -22.82
C PRO A 164 -8.74 19.29 -22.22
N ALA A 165 -9.22 18.31 -22.99
CA ALA A 165 -10.30 17.40 -22.57
C ALA A 165 -9.83 15.98 -22.23
N THR A 166 -8.65 15.57 -22.67
CA THR A 166 -8.20 14.18 -22.55
C THR A 166 -6.70 14.11 -22.42
N LYS A 167 -6.22 13.40 -21.42
CA LYS A 167 -4.80 13.10 -21.20
C LYS A 167 -4.60 11.59 -21.09
N ILE A 168 -3.50 11.08 -21.65
CA ILE A 168 -3.07 9.69 -21.53
C ILE A 168 -1.56 9.68 -21.29
N HIS A 169 -1.13 8.99 -20.26
CA HIS A 169 0.31 8.76 -20.02
C HIS A 169 0.60 7.32 -19.62
N ALA A 170 1.82 6.88 -19.95
CA ALA A 170 2.37 5.63 -19.46
C ALA A 170 3.25 5.90 -18.24
N THR A 171 3.24 4.96 -17.29
CA THR A 171 4.16 4.93 -16.15
C THR A 171 5.17 3.82 -16.35
N LEU A 172 6.45 4.14 -16.24
CA LEU A 172 7.57 3.19 -16.25
C LEU A 172 8.43 3.47 -15.02
N GLY A 173 8.55 2.51 -14.14
CA GLY A 173 9.25 2.72 -12.87
C GLY A 173 9.90 1.46 -12.32
N VAL A 174 10.50 1.62 -11.16
CA VAL A 174 11.08 0.55 -10.37
C VAL A 174 10.90 0.83 -8.88
N SER A 175 10.51 -0.19 -8.12
CA SER A 175 10.63 -0.22 -6.67
C SER A 175 12.05 -0.64 -6.32
N LEU A 176 12.69 0.10 -5.42
CA LEU A 176 14.05 -0.15 -4.94
C LEU A 176 13.97 -0.83 -3.58
N PRO A 177 14.78 -1.88 -3.29
CA PRO A 177 14.75 -2.63 -2.05
C PRO A 177 15.39 -1.84 -0.88
N THR A 178 14.76 -0.74 -0.50
CA THR A 178 15.21 0.11 0.62
C THR A 178 14.54 -0.25 1.93
N GLY A 179 13.46 -1.04 1.89
CA GLY A 179 12.78 -1.57 3.06
C GLY A 179 13.47 -2.83 3.61
N SER A 180 13.38 -3.01 4.93
CA SER A 180 13.91 -4.21 5.59
C SER A 180 13.00 -5.42 5.34
N VAL A 181 13.63 -6.60 5.19
CA VAL A 181 12.97 -7.91 5.13
C VAL A 181 13.37 -8.78 6.33
N GLU A 182 13.91 -8.15 7.38
CA GLU A 182 14.48 -8.85 8.54
C GLU A 182 13.84 -8.46 9.87
N GLU A 183 12.64 -7.90 9.85
CA GLU A 183 11.93 -7.43 11.05
C GLU A 183 11.70 -8.57 12.05
N ARG A 184 11.83 -8.24 13.34
CA ARG A 184 11.74 -9.19 14.44
C ARG A 184 10.99 -8.60 15.61
N ASP A 185 10.24 -9.46 16.32
CA ASP A 185 9.61 -9.08 17.58
C ASP A 185 9.36 -10.30 18.47
N ASP A 186 8.89 -10.05 19.68
CA ASP A 186 8.56 -11.07 20.67
C ASP A 186 7.18 -11.67 20.39
N ILE A 187 7.09 -12.99 20.33
CA ILE A 187 5.84 -13.72 20.13
C ILE A 187 5.47 -14.57 21.34
N LEU A 188 4.18 -14.89 21.50
CA LEU A 188 3.72 -15.91 22.43
C LEU A 188 3.53 -17.24 21.70
N THR A 189 4.40 -18.22 21.99
CA THR A 189 4.30 -19.56 21.39
C THR A 189 3.21 -20.40 22.05
N PRO A 190 2.70 -21.48 21.39
CA PRO A 190 1.72 -22.42 21.97
C PRO A 190 2.18 -23.14 23.25
N THR A 191 3.48 -23.11 23.55
CA THR A 191 4.09 -23.66 24.78
C THR A 191 4.24 -22.64 25.91
N GLY A 192 3.88 -21.37 25.68
CA GLY A 192 3.97 -20.28 26.66
C GLY A 192 5.31 -19.56 26.69
N MET A 193 6.25 -19.92 25.80
CA MET A 193 7.53 -19.18 25.69
C MET A 193 7.32 -17.86 24.92
N ARG A 194 8.19 -16.89 25.16
CA ARG A 194 8.21 -15.60 24.48
C ARG A 194 9.57 -15.32 23.84
N PRO A 195 9.92 -15.98 22.72
CA PRO A 195 11.14 -15.70 21.99
C PRO A 195 10.98 -14.50 21.05
N THR A 196 12.08 -13.77 20.80
CA THR A 196 12.19 -12.83 19.69
C THR A 196 12.49 -13.61 18.40
N VAL A 197 11.62 -13.52 17.39
CA VAL A 197 11.74 -14.26 16.11
C VAL A 197 11.64 -13.34 14.91
N ARG A 198 12.01 -13.86 13.72
CA ARG A 198 11.69 -13.22 12.45
C ARG A 198 10.16 -13.15 12.28
N LEU A 199 9.62 -11.96 12.03
CA LEU A 199 8.20 -11.77 11.82
C LEU A 199 7.77 -12.34 10.45
N PRO A 200 6.50 -12.78 10.30
CA PRO A 200 5.93 -13.21 9.04
C PRO A 200 5.89 -12.10 7.97
N TYR A 201 5.69 -12.51 6.72
CA TYR A 201 5.77 -11.66 5.53
C TYR A 201 4.97 -10.35 5.61
N PRO A 202 3.71 -10.28 6.10
CA PRO A 202 2.96 -9.02 6.16
C PRO A 202 3.54 -7.99 7.13
N MET A 203 4.45 -8.41 8.02
CA MET A 203 5.14 -7.54 8.99
C MET A 203 6.52 -7.11 8.51
N GLN A 204 6.93 -7.47 7.29
CA GLN A 204 8.17 -7.01 6.67
C GLN A 204 7.94 -5.65 5.99
N LEU A 205 8.97 -4.81 5.93
CA LEU A 205 8.87 -3.42 5.47
C LEU A 205 9.18 -3.23 3.98
N GLY A 206 9.75 -4.24 3.32
CA GLY A 206 10.13 -4.19 1.91
C GLY A 206 10.02 -5.52 1.20
N SER A 207 10.30 -5.51 -0.10
CA SER A 207 10.38 -6.72 -0.94
C SER A 207 11.75 -7.38 -0.92
N GLY A 208 12.79 -6.59 -0.70
CA GLY A 208 14.18 -7.02 -0.85
C GLY A 208 14.62 -7.17 -2.31
N THR A 209 13.80 -6.75 -3.28
CA THR A 209 14.04 -6.91 -4.73
C THR A 209 13.85 -5.62 -5.51
N TYR A 210 14.41 -5.56 -6.73
CA TYR A 210 14.16 -4.49 -7.69
C TYR A 210 12.96 -4.87 -8.54
N ASP A 211 11.82 -4.20 -8.34
CA ASP A 211 10.57 -4.60 -8.96
C ASP A 211 10.13 -3.59 -10.01
N PRO A 212 10.12 -3.94 -11.30
CA PRO A 212 9.57 -3.12 -12.36
C PRO A 212 8.12 -2.73 -12.11
N ILE A 213 7.80 -1.46 -12.39
CA ILE A 213 6.45 -0.91 -12.32
C ILE A 213 6.07 -0.41 -13.70
N VAL A 214 4.93 -0.85 -14.20
CA VAL A 214 4.36 -0.39 -15.46
C VAL A 214 2.92 0.03 -15.25
N GLY A 215 2.47 1.02 -16.02
CA GLY A 215 1.09 1.49 -15.93
C GLY A 215 0.65 2.32 -17.12
N LEU A 216 -0.65 2.47 -17.24
CA LEU A 216 -1.30 3.34 -18.23
C LEU A 216 -2.45 4.06 -17.54
N THR A 217 -2.46 5.39 -17.65
CA THR A 217 -3.48 6.25 -17.06
C THR A 217 -4.17 7.03 -18.16
N TYR A 218 -5.51 7.02 -18.11
CA TYR A 218 -6.39 7.84 -18.90
C TYR A 218 -7.15 8.81 -18.00
N HIS A 219 -7.20 10.07 -18.38
CA HIS A 219 -8.00 11.10 -17.72
C HIS A 219 -8.81 11.88 -18.77
N GLY A 220 -10.09 12.09 -18.51
CA GLY A 220 -10.99 12.88 -19.33
C GLY A 220 -11.78 13.87 -18.49
N ASN A 221 -12.17 15.01 -19.11
CA ASN A 221 -13.04 15.98 -18.46
C ASN A 221 -14.00 16.64 -19.45
N ALA A 222 -15.19 16.99 -18.96
CA ALA A 222 -16.17 17.80 -19.71
C ALA A 222 -17.06 18.55 -18.73
N SER A 223 -17.18 19.87 -18.92
CA SER A 223 -17.98 20.76 -18.03
C SER A 223 -17.54 20.61 -16.56
N ALA A 224 -18.43 20.18 -15.66
CA ALA A 224 -18.16 19.97 -14.24
C ALA A 224 -17.76 18.53 -13.91
N TRP A 225 -17.64 17.65 -14.89
CA TRP A 225 -17.28 16.25 -14.71
C TRP A 225 -15.85 15.98 -15.15
N ALA A 226 -15.18 15.09 -14.40
CA ALA A 226 -13.95 14.44 -14.79
C ALA A 226 -14.05 12.94 -14.51
N TRP A 227 -13.38 12.14 -15.30
CA TRP A 227 -13.34 10.68 -15.14
C TRP A 227 -11.99 10.15 -15.59
N GLY A 228 -11.67 8.97 -15.18
CA GLY A 228 -10.45 8.32 -15.63
C GLY A 228 -10.37 6.87 -15.25
N GLY A 229 -9.29 6.26 -15.68
CA GLY A 229 -8.94 4.90 -15.36
C GLY A 229 -7.43 4.71 -15.38
N GLN A 230 -6.95 3.82 -14.55
CA GLN A 230 -5.55 3.45 -14.49
C GLN A 230 -5.43 1.93 -14.37
N TRP A 231 -4.57 1.36 -15.20
CA TRP A 231 -3.98 0.06 -14.94
C TRP A 231 -2.56 0.26 -14.46
N ARG A 232 -2.17 -0.46 -13.40
CA ARG A 232 -0.81 -0.47 -12.85
C ARG A 232 -0.44 -1.89 -12.45
N SER A 233 0.80 -2.27 -12.73
CA SER A 233 1.35 -3.55 -12.33
C SER A 233 2.73 -3.36 -11.70
N THR A 234 2.97 -4.08 -10.61
CA THR A 234 4.30 -4.25 -10.01
C THR A 234 4.68 -5.70 -10.21
N VAL A 235 5.75 -5.94 -10.99
CA VAL A 235 6.19 -7.27 -11.37
C VAL A 235 7.42 -7.64 -10.54
N ARG A 236 7.35 -8.75 -9.85
CA ARG A 236 8.48 -9.27 -9.09
C ARG A 236 9.35 -10.12 -10.02
N THR A 237 10.65 -9.88 -10.01
CA THR A 237 11.54 -10.49 -11.03
C THR A 237 12.53 -11.49 -10.46
N THR A 238 12.81 -11.44 -9.17
CA THR A 238 13.82 -12.29 -8.51
C THR A 238 13.41 -12.59 -7.07
N GLU A 239 13.95 -13.67 -6.52
CA GLU A 239 13.97 -13.91 -5.09
C GLU A 239 14.91 -12.91 -4.39
N ASN A 240 14.56 -12.54 -3.15
CA ASN A 240 15.40 -11.71 -2.29
C ASN A 240 16.49 -12.56 -1.56
N ASP A 241 17.33 -11.90 -0.77
CA ASP A 241 18.41 -12.56 -0.02
C ASP A 241 17.91 -13.51 1.10
N GLU A 242 16.59 -13.57 1.33
CA GLU A 242 15.92 -14.42 2.30
C GLU A 242 15.16 -15.60 1.67
N ASP A 243 15.49 -15.95 0.42
CA ASP A 243 14.97 -17.08 -0.36
C ASP A 243 13.45 -17.01 -0.64
N TYR A 244 12.86 -15.81 -0.77
CA TYR A 244 11.47 -15.65 -1.20
C TYR A 244 11.28 -14.46 -2.13
N GLN A 245 10.17 -14.46 -2.85
CA GLN A 245 9.72 -13.40 -3.74
C GLN A 245 8.26 -13.08 -3.44
N LEU A 246 7.93 -11.81 -3.20
CA LEU A 246 6.54 -11.37 -3.06
C LEU A 246 5.75 -11.65 -4.34
N GLY A 247 4.42 -11.68 -4.24
CA GLY A 247 3.54 -11.83 -5.39
C GLY A 247 3.55 -10.61 -6.31
N ASP A 248 3.29 -10.83 -7.60
CA ASP A 248 2.99 -9.75 -8.53
C ASP A 248 1.70 -9.05 -8.11
N VAL A 249 1.63 -7.73 -8.30
CA VAL A 249 0.43 -6.95 -7.96
C VAL A 249 -0.09 -6.28 -9.22
N HIS A 250 -1.35 -6.55 -9.55
CA HIS A 250 -2.06 -5.96 -10.68
C HIS A 250 -3.25 -5.14 -10.17
N MET A 251 -3.30 -3.86 -10.49
CA MET A 251 -4.38 -2.97 -10.09
C MET A 251 -5.06 -2.37 -11.33
N LEU A 252 -6.39 -2.43 -11.35
CA LEU A 252 -7.24 -1.70 -12.27
C LEU A 252 -8.15 -0.78 -11.47
N THR A 253 -8.16 0.51 -11.78
CA THR A 253 -9.03 1.47 -11.10
C THR A 253 -9.71 2.40 -12.09
N GLY A 254 -10.95 2.79 -11.77
CA GLY A 254 -11.70 3.79 -12.51
C GLY A 254 -12.38 4.76 -11.55
N TRP A 255 -12.50 6.02 -11.96
CA TRP A 255 -13.13 7.05 -11.14
C TRP A 255 -14.01 8.00 -11.93
N LEU A 256 -14.95 8.60 -11.23
CA LEU A 256 -15.79 9.69 -11.67
C LEU A 256 -15.76 10.81 -10.62
N SER A 257 -15.51 12.05 -11.05
CA SER A 257 -15.45 13.23 -10.18
C SER A 257 -16.43 14.29 -10.64
N TYR A 258 -16.98 15.04 -9.69
CA TYR A 258 -17.84 16.18 -9.95
C TYR A 258 -17.33 17.42 -9.24
N MET A 259 -17.15 18.48 -9.97
CA MET A 259 -16.71 19.79 -9.48
C MET A 259 -17.90 20.61 -8.99
N PHE A 260 -18.05 20.77 -7.69
CA PHE A 260 -19.10 21.59 -7.06
C PHE A 260 -18.79 23.08 -7.10
N SER A 261 -17.52 23.41 -7.05
CA SER A 261 -17.02 24.78 -7.11
C SER A 261 -15.60 24.79 -7.70
N PRO A 262 -15.09 25.97 -8.08
CA PRO A 262 -13.69 26.07 -8.52
C PRO A 262 -12.63 25.58 -7.53
N SER A 263 -13.00 25.38 -6.26
CA SER A 263 -12.09 24.94 -5.18
C SER A 263 -12.40 23.57 -4.61
N MET A 264 -13.49 22.90 -5.06
CA MET A 264 -13.91 21.64 -4.45
C MET A 264 -14.52 20.69 -5.47
N SER A 265 -14.09 19.45 -5.45
CA SER A 265 -14.71 18.32 -6.15
C SER A 265 -14.89 17.13 -5.20
N ALA A 266 -15.84 16.26 -5.54
CA ALA A 266 -15.98 14.95 -4.91
C ALA A 266 -15.87 13.86 -5.98
N SER A 267 -15.50 12.67 -5.57
CA SER A 267 -15.24 11.55 -6.46
C SER A 267 -15.77 10.23 -5.92
N LEU A 268 -16.09 9.34 -6.84
CA LEU A 268 -16.34 7.92 -6.61
C LEU A 268 -15.29 7.13 -7.39
N ARG A 269 -14.64 6.16 -6.76
CA ARG A 269 -13.64 5.30 -7.37
C ARG A 269 -14.01 3.83 -7.12
N LEU A 270 -13.83 3.02 -8.13
CA LEU A 270 -13.85 1.55 -8.06
C LEU A 270 -12.44 1.06 -8.38
N SER A 271 -11.94 0.11 -7.60
CA SER A 271 -10.66 -0.54 -7.83
C SER A 271 -10.77 -2.05 -7.69
N TYR A 272 -10.03 -2.74 -8.54
CA TYR A 272 -9.78 -4.17 -8.48
C TYR A 272 -8.29 -4.37 -8.35
N GLU A 273 -7.88 -5.16 -7.38
CA GLU A 273 -6.50 -5.54 -7.12
C GLU A 273 -6.40 -7.06 -7.09
N ASP A 274 -5.41 -7.59 -7.77
CA ASP A 274 -5.05 -9.00 -7.83
C ASP A 274 -3.58 -9.12 -7.42
N GLU A 275 -3.33 -9.85 -6.34
CA GLU A 275 -2.00 -10.10 -5.80
C GLU A 275 -1.72 -11.61 -5.81
N ASP A 276 -0.65 -12.00 -6.49
CA ASP A 276 -0.19 -13.38 -6.51
C ASP A 276 0.32 -13.83 -5.12
N SER A 277 0.34 -15.14 -4.88
CA SER A 277 0.97 -15.71 -3.69
C SER A 277 2.49 -15.48 -3.70
N ILE A 278 3.09 -15.47 -2.51
CA ILE A 278 4.54 -15.43 -2.34
C ILE A 278 5.17 -16.72 -2.87
N SER A 279 6.25 -16.60 -3.64
CA SER A 279 7.07 -17.73 -4.11
C SER A 279 8.31 -17.89 -3.22
N GLY A 280 8.78 -19.12 -3.04
CA GLY A 280 9.90 -19.41 -2.13
C GLY A 280 9.48 -19.39 -0.65
N ILE A 281 10.45 -19.37 0.26
CA ILE A 281 10.19 -19.37 1.71
C ILE A 281 11.44 -18.92 2.48
N ASP A 282 11.31 -17.93 3.36
CA ASP A 282 12.36 -17.61 4.34
C ASP A 282 12.49 -18.76 5.36
N PRO A 283 13.64 -19.47 5.42
CA PRO A 283 13.82 -20.59 6.33
C PRO A 283 13.76 -20.18 7.82
N ARG A 284 13.82 -18.90 8.14
CA ARG A 284 13.71 -18.35 9.49
C ARG A 284 12.27 -18.05 9.91
N ILE A 285 11.33 -18.00 8.96
CA ILE A 285 9.89 -17.84 9.23
C ILE A 285 9.26 -19.23 9.37
N VAL A 286 9.32 -19.79 10.57
CA VAL A 286 8.79 -21.12 10.88
C VAL A 286 7.88 -21.03 12.10
N ALA A 287 6.59 -20.80 11.86
CA ALA A 287 5.61 -20.62 12.93
C ALA A 287 4.25 -21.23 12.55
N PRO A 288 3.47 -21.74 13.52
CA PRO A 288 2.14 -22.28 13.26
C PRO A 288 1.09 -21.15 13.18
N VAL A 289 1.33 -20.19 12.29
CA VAL A 289 0.50 -19.01 12.01
C VAL A 289 0.24 -18.91 10.51
N GLN A 290 -0.91 -18.45 10.12
CA GLN A 290 -1.33 -18.37 8.70
C GLN A 290 -0.42 -17.46 7.87
N THR A 291 0.04 -16.35 8.44
CA THR A 291 0.91 -15.36 7.79
C THR A 291 2.33 -15.85 7.52
N ALA A 292 2.74 -16.99 8.08
CA ALA A 292 4.02 -17.63 7.81
C ALA A 292 3.98 -18.59 6.60
N ASP A 293 2.82 -18.83 6.03
CA ASP A 293 2.64 -19.70 4.86
C ASP A 293 2.54 -18.86 3.58
N PRO A 294 3.56 -18.85 2.70
CA PRO A 294 3.59 -18.06 1.49
C PRO A 294 2.38 -18.29 0.56
N ASP A 295 1.90 -19.54 0.48
CA ASP A 295 0.80 -19.93 -0.42
C ASP A 295 -0.56 -19.37 0.04
N ARG A 296 -0.62 -18.77 1.23
CA ARG A 296 -1.85 -18.20 1.81
C ARG A 296 -1.91 -16.69 1.77
N LEU A 297 -0.95 -16.05 1.13
CA LEU A 297 -0.90 -14.60 0.96
C LEU A 297 -1.32 -14.25 -0.47
N GLY A 298 -1.81 -13.02 -0.66
CA GLY A 298 -2.40 -12.58 -1.91
C GLY A 298 -3.87 -12.95 -2.07
N GLY A 299 -4.42 -12.72 -3.26
CA GLY A 299 -5.83 -12.87 -3.61
C GLY A 299 -6.38 -11.64 -4.31
N GLU A 300 -7.70 -11.62 -4.49
CA GLU A 300 -8.39 -10.58 -5.26
C GLU A 300 -9.24 -9.69 -4.33
N THR A 301 -9.17 -8.38 -4.54
CA THR A 301 -9.98 -7.41 -3.77
C THR A 301 -10.61 -6.39 -4.69
N THR A 302 -11.93 -6.24 -4.60
CA THR A 302 -12.68 -5.15 -5.24
C THR A 302 -13.13 -4.16 -4.18
N SER A 303 -12.78 -2.86 -4.37
CA SER A 303 -13.10 -1.81 -3.40
C SER A 303 -13.83 -0.64 -4.05
N ILE A 304 -14.68 0.02 -3.25
CA ILE A 304 -15.32 1.29 -3.59
C ILE A 304 -14.81 2.39 -2.67
N ALA A 305 -14.52 3.56 -3.23
CA ALA A 305 -14.01 4.68 -2.45
C ALA A 305 -14.74 5.99 -2.76
N PHE A 306 -14.89 6.83 -1.74
CA PHE A 306 -15.44 8.18 -1.82
C PHE A 306 -14.36 9.18 -1.46
N GLY A 307 -14.12 10.15 -2.36
CA GLY A 307 -13.06 11.14 -2.21
C GLY A 307 -13.57 12.57 -2.30
N VAL A 308 -12.78 13.48 -1.71
CA VAL A 308 -12.95 14.93 -1.81
C VAL A 308 -11.60 15.57 -2.10
N ASN A 309 -11.56 16.45 -3.10
CA ASN A 309 -10.40 17.28 -3.41
C ASN A 309 -10.72 18.74 -3.12
N LEU A 310 -9.80 19.41 -2.44
CA LEU A 310 -9.85 20.84 -2.12
C LEU A 310 -8.65 21.54 -2.73
N LEU A 311 -8.89 22.54 -3.58
CA LEU A 311 -7.87 23.34 -4.23
C LEU A 311 -7.87 24.74 -3.63
N ALA A 312 -6.74 25.13 -3.04
CA ALA A 312 -6.55 26.47 -2.49
C ALA A 312 -6.38 27.51 -3.60
N ARG A 313 -6.84 28.73 -3.34
CA ARG A 313 -6.80 29.86 -4.27
C ARG A 313 -6.18 31.10 -3.63
N GLY A 314 -5.84 32.07 -4.45
CA GLY A 314 -5.23 33.34 -3.99
C GLY A 314 -3.80 33.10 -3.48
N ALA A 315 -3.52 33.56 -2.26
CA ALA A 315 -2.17 33.46 -1.68
C ALA A 315 -1.68 32.02 -1.46
N LEU A 316 -2.58 31.04 -1.41
CA LEU A 316 -2.28 29.62 -1.26
C LEU A 316 -2.41 28.84 -2.58
N ASN A 317 -2.44 29.53 -3.73
CA ASN A 317 -2.51 28.85 -5.02
C ASN A 317 -1.42 27.78 -5.18
N GLY A 318 -1.79 26.65 -5.82
CA GLY A 318 -0.91 25.48 -5.97
C GLY A 318 -0.95 24.49 -4.79
N TRP A 319 -1.64 24.82 -3.69
CA TRP A 319 -1.91 23.86 -2.63
C TRP A 319 -3.20 23.07 -2.91
N ARG A 320 -3.11 21.76 -2.75
CA ARG A 320 -4.23 20.83 -2.81
C ARG A 320 -4.27 19.97 -1.57
N MET A 321 -5.46 19.79 -1.01
CA MET A 321 -5.76 18.80 0.03
C MET A 321 -6.75 17.78 -0.55
N ALA A 322 -6.60 16.53 -0.15
CA ALA A 322 -7.52 15.49 -0.58
C ALA A 322 -7.76 14.48 0.54
N PHE A 323 -8.98 13.91 0.55
CA PHE A 323 -9.39 12.82 1.40
C PHE A 323 -10.03 11.73 0.57
N GLU A 324 -9.83 10.48 0.95
CA GLU A 324 -10.53 9.33 0.40
C GLU A 324 -10.76 8.29 1.49
N TYR A 325 -11.98 7.75 1.52
CA TYR A 325 -12.35 6.60 2.33
C TYR A 325 -12.77 5.47 1.41
N SER A 326 -12.09 4.33 1.52
CA SER A 326 -12.28 3.13 0.71
C SER A 326 -12.70 1.96 1.58
N VAL A 327 -13.63 1.15 1.07
CA VAL A 327 -14.06 -0.10 1.69
C VAL A 327 -14.08 -1.21 0.65
N PRO A 328 -13.59 -2.40 0.97
CA PRO A 328 -13.76 -3.56 0.12
C PRO A 328 -15.26 -3.94 0.02
N ILE A 329 -15.70 -4.25 -1.19
CA ILE A 329 -17.04 -4.79 -1.45
C ILE A 329 -17.00 -6.28 -1.80
N GLU A 330 -15.83 -6.79 -2.19
CA GLU A 330 -15.56 -8.19 -2.44
C GLU A 330 -14.08 -8.48 -2.13
N GLN A 331 -13.83 -9.61 -1.48
CA GLN A 331 -12.49 -10.14 -1.21
C GLN A 331 -12.51 -11.66 -1.38
N ASP A 332 -11.58 -12.17 -2.20
CA ASP A 332 -11.32 -13.62 -2.40
C ASP A 332 -9.83 -13.86 -2.13
N LEU A 333 -9.52 -14.35 -0.92
CA LEU A 333 -8.14 -14.42 -0.41
C LEU A 333 -7.60 -15.86 -0.50
N ASN A 334 -6.33 -16.01 -0.87
CA ASN A 334 -5.68 -17.30 -1.16
C ASN A 334 -5.64 -18.29 0.02
N GLY A 335 -5.88 -17.82 1.23
CA GLY A 335 -5.94 -18.67 2.44
C GLY A 335 -6.47 -17.88 3.62
N PRO A 336 -6.48 -18.46 4.83
CA PRO A 336 -6.82 -17.65 5.97
C PRO A 336 -5.90 -16.43 6.08
N GLN A 337 -6.44 -15.26 5.81
CA GLN A 337 -5.78 -13.95 5.95
C GLN A 337 -6.72 -13.01 6.69
N LEU A 338 -6.16 -11.94 7.30
CA LEU A 338 -6.99 -10.84 7.76
C LEU A 338 -7.67 -10.18 6.56
N GLU A 339 -8.99 -9.96 6.67
CA GLU A 339 -9.73 -9.17 5.68
C GLU A 339 -9.54 -7.67 5.94
N THR A 340 -9.44 -6.89 4.88
CA THR A 340 -9.41 -5.43 4.99
C THR A 340 -10.81 -4.91 5.28
N ASP A 341 -10.96 -4.08 6.32
CA ASP A 341 -12.21 -3.41 6.64
C ASP A 341 -12.32 -2.05 5.97
N SER A 342 -11.29 -1.25 6.07
CA SER A 342 -11.29 0.09 5.50
C SER A 342 -9.89 0.64 5.27
N VAL A 343 -9.81 1.61 4.34
CA VAL A 343 -8.61 2.41 4.08
C VAL A 343 -9.00 3.88 4.07
N LEU A 344 -8.37 4.69 4.92
CA LEU A 344 -8.50 6.13 4.91
C LEU A 344 -7.22 6.76 4.39
N THR A 345 -7.32 7.64 3.41
CA THR A 345 -6.18 8.37 2.85
C THR A 345 -6.41 9.88 2.97
N PHE A 346 -5.41 10.57 3.48
CA PHE A 346 -5.30 12.04 3.47
C PHE A 346 -4.09 12.46 2.65
N GLY A 347 -4.20 13.53 1.88
CA GLY A 347 -3.08 14.05 1.10
C GLY A 347 -2.98 15.57 1.11
N LEU A 348 -1.75 16.06 1.13
CA LEU A 348 -1.39 17.45 0.96
C LEU A 348 -0.34 17.55 -0.15
N GLN A 349 -0.58 18.41 -1.13
CA GLN A 349 0.29 18.56 -2.29
C GLN A 349 0.54 20.05 -2.56
N LYS A 350 1.72 20.36 -3.08
CA LYS A 350 2.08 21.69 -3.54
C LYS A 350 2.85 21.60 -4.85
N ALA A 351 2.34 22.28 -5.88
CA ALA A 351 2.99 22.43 -7.19
C ALA A 351 3.48 23.88 -7.40
N TRP A 352 4.58 24.03 -8.15
CA TRP A 352 5.21 25.30 -8.52
C TRP A 352 5.54 25.36 -10.00
#